data_d7183fd3ada505f5b7c850431dd037fd
#
_entry.id   d7183fd3ada505f5b7c850431dd037fd
#
_cell.length_a   1.000
_cell.length_b   1.000
_cell.length_c   1.000
_cell.angle_alpha   90.00
_cell.angle_beta   90.00
_cell.angle_gamma   90.00
#
_symmetry.space_group_name_H-M   'P 1'
#
loop_
_entity.id
_entity.type
_entity.pdbx_description
1 polymer ?
#
loop_
_entity_poly.entity_id
_entity_poly.type
_entity_poly.pdbx_seq_one_letter_code
_entity_poly.pdbx_strand_id
1 'polypeptide(L)'
;MFLHKLAIYFKYSHMTPKFKLDEIDHQILDMLIDNTRIPFTDIAKKLLISAGTVHVRVKKMEDAGLIKGSSLILDYNKLGYSFIAYVGIYLEKTSQLAFLIERIKEIPNVTVAHITTGKFNIYCKIRAKSTKDAKEIIFKIDDIDGVYRTES
;
A
#
# COMPACT_ATOMS: atom_id res chain seq x y z
N MET A 1 -12.67 -0.81 -13.85
CA MET A 1 -12.75 -2.01 -13.01
C MET A 1 -12.04 -3.23 -13.62
N PHE A 2 -12.18 -3.50 -14.92
CA PHE A 2 -11.51 -4.62 -15.61
C PHE A 2 -9.99 -4.47 -15.76
N LEU A 3 -9.49 -3.27 -16.02
CA LEU A 3 -8.06 -2.97 -16.21
C LEU A 3 -7.22 -3.12 -14.93
N HIS A 4 -7.83 -2.96 -13.75
CA HIS A 4 -7.12 -3.13 -12.47
C HIS A 4 -6.86 -4.62 -12.16
N LYS A 5 -7.80 -5.50 -12.52
CA LYS A 5 -7.65 -6.97 -12.38
C LYS A 5 -6.57 -7.52 -13.32
N LEU A 6 -6.50 -7.01 -14.57
CA LEU A 6 -5.47 -7.43 -15.54
C LEU A 6 -4.05 -7.01 -15.12
N ALA A 7 -3.89 -5.84 -14.51
CA ALA A 7 -2.59 -5.35 -14.05
C ALA A 7 -2.03 -6.20 -12.88
N ILE A 8 -2.89 -6.73 -12.02
CA ILE A 8 -2.49 -7.64 -10.94
C ILE A 8 -2.06 -8.98 -11.54
N TYR A 9 -2.77 -9.51 -12.51
CA TYR A 9 -2.44 -10.78 -13.18
C TYR A 9 -1.08 -10.72 -13.89
N PHE A 10 -0.76 -9.63 -14.58
CA PHE A 10 0.52 -9.44 -15.29
C PHE A 10 1.72 -9.28 -14.35
N LYS A 11 1.51 -8.70 -13.15
CA LYS A 11 2.58 -8.44 -12.18
C LYS A 11 3.11 -9.71 -11.50
N TYR A 12 2.33 -10.78 -11.49
CA TYR A 12 2.69 -12.06 -10.85
C TYR A 12 3.12 -13.15 -11.83
N SER A 13 3.02 -12.92 -13.13
CA SER A 13 3.28 -13.92 -14.18
C SER A 13 4.77 -14.28 -14.38
N HIS A 14 5.71 -13.47 -13.86
CA HIS A 14 7.16 -13.67 -14.09
C HIS A 14 7.98 -14.04 -12.85
N MET A 15 7.36 -14.16 -11.69
CA MET A 15 8.00 -14.73 -10.51
C MET A 15 7.54 -16.18 -10.38
N THR A 16 8.47 -17.14 -10.41
CA THR A 16 8.17 -18.51 -9.96
C THR A 16 7.64 -18.42 -8.53
N PRO A 17 6.32 -18.60 -8.30
CA PRO A 17 5.77 -18.36 -6.98
C PRO A 17 6.28 -19.48 -6.06
N LYS A 18 6.90 -19.11 -4.93
CA LYS A 18 7.19 -20.04 -3.82
C LYS A 18 5.94 -20.75 -3.31
N PHE A 19 4.76 -20.28 -3.73
CA PHE A 19 3.46 -20.79 -3.34
C PHE A 19 2.60 -20.98 -4.61
N LYS A 20 2.19 -22.23 -4.86
CA LYS A 20 1.35 -22.57 -6.02
C LYS A 20 -0.12 -22.37 -5.66
N LEU A 21 -0.77 -21.44 -6.33
CA LEU A 21 -2.22 -21.20 -6.25
C LEU A 21 -2.95 -22.04 -7.29
N ASP A 22 -4.12 -22.56 -6.93
CA ASP A 22 -5.08 -23.13 -7.86
C ASP A 22 -6.17 -22.11 -8.25
N GLU A 23 -7.07 -22.48 -9.15
CA GLU A 23 -8.14 -21.62 -9.65
C GLU A 23 -9.08 -21.15 -8.51
N ILE A 24 -9.36 -22.02 -7.55
CA ILE A 24 -10.21 -21.69 -6.39
C ILE A 24 -9.52 -20.66 -5.50
N ASP A 25 -8.21 -20.78 -5.28
CA ASP A 25 -7.43 -19.80 -4.52
C ASP A 25 -7.48 -18.42 -5.17
N HIS A 26 -7.35 -18.34 -6.50
CA HIS A 26 -7.48 -17.09 -7.25
C HIS A 26 -8.88 -16.46 -7.09
N GLN A 27 -9.94 -17.26 -7.21
CA GLN A 27 -11.31 -16.78 -7.05
C GLN A 27 -11.59 -16.29 -5.62
N ILE A 28 -11.06 -16.97 -4.60
CA ILE A 28 -11.12 -16.51 -3.20
C ILE A 28 -10.42 -15.16 -3.04
N LEU A 29 -9.21 -15.03 -3.57
CA LEU A 29 -8.43 -13.79 -3.51
C LEU A 29 -9.15 -12.62 -4.20
N ASP A 30 -9.72 -12.84 -5.38
CA ASP A 30 -10.48 -11.82 -6.11
C ASP A 30 -11.65 -11.29 -5.28
N MET A 31 -12.41 -12.19 -4.63
CA MET A 31 -13.53 -11.79 -3.76
C MET A 31 -13.06 -11.03 -2.52
N LEU A 32 -11.95 -11.44 -1.91
CA LEU A 32 -11.38 -10.77 -0.74
C LEU A 32 -10.74 -9.41 -1.10
N ILE A 33 -10.16 -9.26 -2.27
CA ILE A 33 -9.64 -7.98 -2.78
C ILE A 33 -10.79 -6.99 -3.02
N ASP A 34 -11.91 -7.46 -3.59
CA ASP A 34 -13.08 -6.62 -3.83
C ASP A 34 -13.78 -6.23 -2.50
N ASN A 35 -13.86 -7.17 -1.54
CA ASN A 35 -14.47 -6.94 -0.24
C ASN A 35 -13.80 -7.79 0.85
N THR A 36 -12.89 -7.18 1.61
CA THR A 36 -12.19 -7.86 2.71
C THR A 36 -13.10 -8.31 3.87
N ARG A 37 -14.37 -7.85 3.89
CA ARG A 37 -15.36 -8.20 4.91
C ARG A 37 -16.38 -9.24 4.43
N ILE A 38 -16.22 -9.79 3.22
CA ILE A 38 -17.12 -10.82 2.72
C ILE A 38 -17.09 -12.05 3.65
N PRO A 39 -18.24 -12.56 4.14
CA PRO A 39 -18.25 -13.77 4.94
C PRO A 39 -17.74 -14.98 4.15
N PHE A 40 -16.95 -15.83 4.79
CA PHE A 40 -16.46 -17.06 4.13
C PHE A 40 -17.59 -18.00 3.71
N THR A 41 -18.74 -17.93 4.39
CA THR A 41 -19.96 -18.65 3.98
C THR A 41 -20.49 -18.17 2.61
N ASP A 42 -20.34 -16.89 2.28
CA ASP A 42 -20.81 -16.35 1.01
C ASP A 42 -19.82 -16.66 -0.12
N ILE A 43 -18.52 -16.65 0.17
CA ILE A 43 -17.49 -17.18 -0.75
C ILE A 43 -17.76 -18.66 -1.04
N ALA A 44 -17.98 -19.45 0.00
CA ALA A 44 -18.25 -20.88 -0.09
C ALA A 44 -19.46 -21.19 -0.97
N LYS A 45 -20.57 -20.46 -0.81
CA LYS A 45 -21.77 -20.58 -1.65
C LYS A 45 -21.48 -20.28 -3.12
N LYS A 46 -20.73 -19.20 -3.41
CA LYS A 46 -20.39 -18.80 -4.77
C LYS A 46 -19.48 -19.81 -5.48
N LEU A 47 -18.57 -20.44 -4.74
CA LEU A 47 -17.60 -21.39 -5.28
C LEU A 47 -18.03 -22.85 -5.17
N LEU A 48 -19.23 -23.11 -4.60
CA LEU A 48 -19.78 -24.46 -4.37
C LEU A 48 -18.84 -25.35 -3.54
N ILE A 49 -18.23 -24.78 -2.51
CA ILE A 49 -17.35 -25.48 -1.55
C ILE A 49 -17.81 -25.23 -0.10
N SER A 50 -17.20 -25.88 0.87
CA SER A 50 -17.53 -25.62 2.28
C SER A 50 -16.85 -24.34 2.81
N ALA A 51 -17.45 -23.67 3.79
CA ALA A 51 -16.86 -22.53 4.46
C ALA A 51 -15.53 -22.90 5.18
N GLY A 52 -15.44 -24.14 5.68
CA GLY A 52 -14.20 -24.67 6.24
C GLY A 52 -13.09 -24.77 5.21
N THR A 53 -13.41 -25.17 3.96
CA THR A 53 -12.46 -25.21 2.85
C THR A 53 -11.94 -23.81 2.53
N VAL A 54 -12.82 -22.79 2.50
CA VAL A 54 -12.41 -21.39 2.30
C VAL A 54 -11.47 -20.96 3.42
N HIS A 55 -11.82 -21.23 4.68
CA HIS A 55 -11.00 -20.87 5.84
C HIS A 55 -9.59 -21.47 5.76
N VAL A 56 -9.48 -22.78 5.47
CA VAL A 56 -8.20 -23.47 5.37
C VAL A 56 -7.34 -22.87 4.24
N ARG A 57 -7.93 -22.54 3.09
CA ARG A 57 -7.23 -21.94 1.96
C ARG A 57 -6.73 -20.53 2.27
N VAL A 58 -7.57 -19.69 2.86
CA VAL A 58 -7.18 -18.34 3.29
C VAL A 58 -6.04 -18.41 4.30
N LYS A 59 -6.18 -19.24 5.33
CA LYS A 59 -5.15 -19.46 6.33
C LYS A 59 -3.82 -19.88 5.74
N LYS A 60 -3.82 -20.80 4.77
CA LYS A 60 -2.64 -21.24 4.05
C LYS A 60 -1.97 -20.09 3.27
N MET A 61 -2.76 -19.19 2.66
CA MET A 61 -2.25 -18.02 1.96
C MET A 61 -1.69 -16.95 2.91
N GLU A 62 -2.28 -16.81 4.11
CA GLU A 62 -1.76 -15.96 5.18
C GLU A 62 -0.44 -16.50 5.73
N ASP A 63 -0.39 -17.78 6.07
CA ASP A 63 0.81 -18.44 6.61
C ASP A 63 1.97 -18.43 5.61
N ALA A 64 1.67 -18.47 4.31
CA ALA A 64 2.66 -18.30 3.25
C ALA A 64 3.09 -16.84 3.02
N GLY A 65 2.48 -15.87 3.73
CA GLY A 65 2.77 -14.45 3.60
C GLY A 65 2.26 -13.83 2.28
N LEU A 66 1.38 -14.54 1.56
CA LEU A 66 0.73 -14.00 0.36
C LEU A 66 -0.33 -12.96 0.75
N ILE A 67 -1.18 -13.30 1.71
CA ILE A 67 -2.09 -12.34 2.35
C ILE A 67 -1.35 -11.77 3.57
N LYS A 68 -1.04 -10.48 3.54
CA LYS A 68 -0.31 -9.79 4.60
C LYS A 68 -1.24 -9.08 5.59
N GLY A 69 -2.51 -8.97 5.26
CA GLY A 69 -3.51 -8.29 6.07
C GLY A 69 -4.54 -7.54 5.21
N SER A 70 -5.42 -6.83 5.90
CA SER A 70 -6.43 -5.96 5.29
C SER A 70 -6.39 -4.58 5.93
N SER A 71 -6.81 -3.54 5.20
CA SER A 71 -6.88 -2.17 5.70
C SER A 71 -8.23 -1.54 5.40
N LEU A 72 -8.63 -0.58 6.25
CA LEU A 72 -9.83 0.20 6.04
C LEU A 72 -9.55 1.35 5.07
N ILE A 73 -10.48 1.58 4.16
CA ILE A 73 -10.52 2.80 3.36
C ILE A 73 -11.37 3.82 4.14
N LEU A 74 -10.76 4.93 4.55
CA LEU A 74 -11.38 5.97 5.35
C LEU A 74 -11.64 7.22 4.52
N ASP A 75 -12.76 7.89 4.80
CA ASP A 75 -12.98 9.26 4.37
C ASP A 75 -12.20 10.21 5.31
N TYR A 76 -10.99 10.55 4.91
CA TYR A 76 -10.11 11.39 5.71
C TYR A 76 -10.61 12.84 5.83
N ASN A 77 -11.46 13.33 4.90
CA ASN A 77 -12.08 14.64 5.02
C ASN A 77 -12.97 14.71 6.26
N LYS A 78 -13.72 13.63 6.55
CA LYS A 78 -14.54 13.52 7.76
C LYS A 78 -13.71 13.45 9.05
N LEU A 79 -12.44 13.12 8.95
CA LEU A 79 -11.47 13.13 10.05
C LEU A 79 -10.72 14.48 10.15
N GLY A 80 -11.09 15.46 9.33
CA GLY A 80 -10.48 16.79 9.33
C GLY A 80 -9.18 16.90 8.49
N TYR A 81 -8.81 15.86 7.74
CA TYR A 81 -7.65 15.90 6.85
C TYR A 81 -8.11 16.18 5.42
N SER A 82 -8.38 17.44 5.13
CA SER A 82 -8.90 17.88 3.84
C SER A 82 -7.83 18.16 2.78
N PHE A 83 -6.57 18.20 3.17
CA PHE A 83 -5.47 18.52 2.26
C PHE A 83 -4.56 17.33 2.03
N ILE A 84 -4.28 17.06 0.76
CA ILE A 84 -3.35 16.02 0.33
C ILE A 84 -2.29 16.68 -0.55
N ALA A 85 -1.03 16.41 -0.28
CA ALA A 85 0.06 16.77 -1.18
C ALA A 85 0.94 15.55 -1.50
N TYR A 86 1.56 15.61 -2.65
CA TYR A 86 2.60 14.68 -3.05
C TYR A 86 3.92 15.45 -3.08
N VAL A 87 4.93 14.92 -2.41
CA VAL A 87 6.21 15.57 -2.22
C VAL A 87 7.32 14.73 -2.81
N GLY A 88 8.01 15.28 -3.78
CA GLY A 88 9.24 14.71 -4.32
C GLY A 88 10.43 15.20 -3.53
N ILE A 89 11.30 14.30 -3.11
CA ILE A 89 12.42 14.56 -2.22
C ILE A 89 13.73 14.22 -2.94
N TYR A 90 14.64 15.18 -2.97
CA TYR A 90 15.99 15.01 -3.47
C TYR A 90 16.94 14.81 -2.29
N LEU A 91 17.84 13.87 -2.42
CA LEU A 91 18.85 13.59 -1.40
C LEU A 91 20.21 14.16 -1.81
N GLU A 92 21.01 14.55 -0.83
CA GLU A 92 22.40 14.92 -1.07
C GLU A 92 23.21 13.73 -1.57
N LYS A 93 22.99 12.55 -1.00
CA LYS A 93 23.69 11.32 -1.34
C LYS A 93 22.70 10.14 -1.41
N THR A 94 22.70 9.42 -2.53
CA THR A 94 21.86 8.24 -2.70
C THR A 94 22.22 7.08 -1.75
N SER A 95 23.43 7.08 -1.19
CA SER A 95 23.84 6.08 -0.19
C SER A 95 23.03 6.17 1.11
N GLN A 96 22.40 7.30 1.39
CA GLN A 96 21.56 7.50 2.59
C GLN A 96 20.09 7.11 2.39
N LEU A 97 19.73 6.67 1.18
CA LEU A 97 18.35 6.43 0.77
C LEU A 97 17.58 5.50 1.72
N ALA A 98 18.17 4.37 2.10
CA ALA A 98 17.53 3.39 2.99
C ALA A 98 17.27 3.95 4.40
N PHE A 99 18.17 4.76 4.90
CA PHE A 99 18.01 5.42 6.20
C PHE A 99 16.96 6.53 6.15
N LEU A 100 17.03 7.38 5.13
CA LEU A 100 16.17 8.55 5.02
C LEU A 100 14.70 8.18 4.75
N ILE A 101 14.44 7.14 3.97
CA ILE A 101 13.05 6.70 3.72
C ILE A 101 12.37 6.23 5.02
N GLU A 102 13.11 5.57 5.91
CA GLU A 102 12.55 5.16 7.20
C GLU A 102 12.28 6.36 8.11
N ARG A 103 13.18 7.33 8.16
CA ARG A 103 12.97 8.59 8.88
C ARG A 103 11.76 9.37 8.38
N ILE A 104 11.57 9.43 7.06
CA ILE A 104 10.41 10.09 6.44
C ILE A 104 9.11 9.37 6.80
N LYS A 105 9.11 8.04 6.84
CA LYS A 105 7.94 7.24 7.23
C LYS A 105 7.54 7.41 8.70
N GLU A 106 8.48 7.80 9.57
CA GLU A 106 8.20 8.09 10.99
C GLU A 106 7.39 9.38 11.19
N ILE A 107 7.31 10.27 10.18
CA ILE A 107 6.50 11.48 10.25
C ILE A 107 5.01 11.09 10.18
N PRO A 108 4.20 11.38 11.23
CA PRO A 108 2.83 10.85 11.32
C PRO A 108 1.91 11.22 10.16
N ASN A 109 2.20 12.33 9.49
CA ASN A 109 1.41 12.84 8.37
C ASN A 109 1.84 12.26 7.01
N VAL A 110 2.95 11.55 6.95
CA VAL A 110 3.39 10.82 5.76
C VAL A 110 2.66 9.48 5.72
N THR A 111 1.78 9.32 4.77
CA THR A 111 0.92 8.12 4.66
C THR A 111 1.53 7.06 3.76
N VAL A 112 2.36 7.47 2.82
CA VAL A 112 3.06 6.60 1.86
C VAL A 112 4.39 7.24 1.51
N ALA A 113 5.46 6.45 1.44
CA ALA A 113 6.75 6.87 0.88
C ALA A 113 7.35 5.75 0.03
N HIS A 114 7.78 6.11 -1.16
CA HIS A 114 8.36 5.19 -2.13
C HIS A 114 9.74 5.68 -2.58
N ILE A 115 10.67 4.75 -2.74
CA ILE A 115 11.91 4.98 -3.48
C ILE A 115 11.57 5.01 -4.95
N THR A 116 12.12 5.97 -5.69
CA THR A 116 11.91 6.10 -7.13
C THR A 116 13.23 6.09 -7.90
N THR A 117 13.15 5.73 -9.17
CA THR A 117 14.30 5.75 -10.09
C THR A 117 14.26 6.96 -11.03
N GLY A 118 13.28 7.86 -10.84
CA GLY A 118 13.08 9.03 -11.69
C GLY A 118 13.76 10.29 -11.16
N LYS A 119 13.09 11.44 -11.39
CA LYS A 119 13.57 12.77 -11.01
C LYS A 119 13.85 12.90 -9.50
N PHE A 120 13.00 12.29 -8.66
CA PHE A 120 13.13 12.32 -7.20
C PHE A 120 13.79 11.03 -6.70
N ASN A 121 14.48 11.09 -5.58
CA ASN A 121 14.99 9.89 -4.92
C ASN A 121 13.89 9.20 -4.09
N ILE A 122 13.06 10.01 -3.42
CA ILE A 122 11.90 9.54 -2.66
C ILE A 122 10.68 10.35 -3.10
N TYR A 123 9.54 9.69 -3.19
CA TYR A 123 8.25 10.31 -3.46
C TYR A 123 7.26 9.89 -2.38
N CYS A 124 6.73 10.87 -1.67
CA CYS A 124 5.81 10.59 -0.57
C CYS A 124 4.47 11.31 -0.73
N LYS A 125 3.46 10.77 -0.05
CA LYS A 125 2.13 11.35 0.09
C LYS A 125 1.94 11.80 1.52
N ILE A 126 1.61 13.07 1.70
CA ILE A 126 1.27 13.63 3.00
C ILE A 126 -0.23 13.93 3.09
N ARG A 127 -0.77 13.87 4.30
CA ARG A 127 -2.12 14.32 4.62
C ARG A 127 -2.03 15.39 5.69
N ALA A 128 -2.76 16.48 5.46
CA ALA A 128 -2.74 17.64 6.33
C ALA A 128 -4.17 18.16 6.55
N LYS A 129 -4.37 18.92 7.62
CA LYS A 129 -5.65 19.58 7.93
C LYS A 129 -5.86 20.84 7.09
N SER A 130 -4.78 21.49 6.69
CA SER A 130 -4.77 22.73 5.93
C SER A 130 -3.48 22.86 5.12
N THR A 131 -3.41 23.87 4.24
CA THR A 131 -2.19 24.23 3.52
C THR A 131 -1.07 24.68 4.47
N LYS A 132 -1.42 25.35 5.58
CA LYS A 132 -0.45 25.73 6.63
C LYS A 132 0.18 24.49 7.28
N ASP A 133 -0.66 23.54 7.67
CA ASP A 133 -0.21 22.27 8.27
C ASP A 133 0.65 21.46 7.27
N ALA A 134 0.26 21.45 5.98
CA ALA A 134 1.05 20.81 4.93
C ALA A 134 2.44 21.44 4.81
N LYS A 135 2.55 22.75 4.86
CA LYS A 135 3.82 23.48 4.83
C LYS A 135 4.72 23.12 6.01
N GLU A 136 4.14 23.01 7.21
CA GLU A 136 4.88 22.60 8.41
C GLU A 136 5.42 21.16 8.30
N ILE A 137 4.64 20.26 7.69
CA ILE A 137 5.07 18.89 7.44
C ILE A 137 6.23 18.85 6.42
N ILE A 138 6.12 19.64 5.34
CA ILE A 138 7.17 19.73 4.31
C ILE A 138 8.46 20.25 4.92
N PHE A 139 8.40 21.28 5.77
CA PHE A 139 9.57 21.78 6.48
C PHE A 139 10.24 20.73 7.39
N LYS A 140 9.43 19.91 8.07
CA LYS A 140 9.97 18.77 8.85
C LYS A 140 10.71 17.76 7.98
N ILE A 141 10.31 17.61 6.72
CA ILE A 141 11.01 16.75 5.78
C ILE A 141 12.29 17.41 5.30
N ASP A 142 12.24 18.72 4.98
CA ASP A 142 13.42 19.49 4.55
C ASP A 142 14.50 19.57 5.64
N ASP A 143 14.10 19.60 6.91
CA ASP A 143 15.02 19.66 8.07
C ASP A 143 15.72 18.32 8.37
N ILE A 144 15.39 17.23 7.66
CA ILE A 144 16.08 15.95 7.84
C ILE A 144 17.46 16.02 7.19
N ASP A 145 18.51 15.78 7.99
CA ASP A 145 19.89 15.74 7.52
C ASP A 145 20.05 14.74 6.36
N GLY A 146 20.60 15.20 5.24
CA GLY A 146 20.72 14.43 3.99
C GLY A 146 19.61 14.67 2.97
N VAL A 147 18.55 15.42 3.30
CA VAL A 147 17.59 15.95 2.34
C VAL A 147 18.16 17.22 1.71
N TYR A 148 18.29 17.24 0.41
CA TYR A 148 18.80 18.42 -0.33
C TYR A 148 17.69 19.46 -0.58
N ARG A 149 16.50 19.00 -1.01
CA ARG A 149 15.32 19.84 -1.25
C ARG A 149 14.07 19.00 -1.46
N THR A 150 12.91 19.63 -1.34
CA THR A 150 11.61 19.05 -1.71
C THR A 150 10.92 19.84 -2.82
N GLU A 151 10.02 19.18 -3.55
CA GLU A 151 9.08 19.78 -4.51
C GLU A 151 7.69 19.19 -4.25
N SER A 152 6.65 20.03 -4.17
CA SER A 152 5.26 19.61 -3.90
C SER A 152 4.26 20.25 -4.86
#